data_8a2a6aef99673156ea25bef9f238e4e4
#
_entry.id   8a2a6aef99673156ea25bef9f238e4e4
#
_cell.length_a   1.000
_cell.length_b   1.000
_cell.length_c   1.000
_cell.angle_alpha   90.00
_cell.angle_beta   90.00
_cell.angle_gamma   90.00
#
_symmetry.space_group_name_H-M   'P 1'
#
loop_
_entity.id
_entity.type
_entity.pdbx_description
1 polymer ?
#
loop_
_entity_poly.entity_id
_entity_poly.type
_entity_poly.pdbx_seq_one_letter_code
_entity_poly.pdbx_strand_id
1 'polypeptide(L)'
;KTEYTNASTTQMYNSEKYEWSYDLLKKLGIPTDILTDVIFPGEIVGKVKPELAEELGIEQVPVVAVASHDTGSAVASVPVVDQKDFIYISSGTWSLMGVELDKPNTSDGAFNHNFTNEGGVNKTIRFLKNIMGLWLIQESRRQWDREGELLSFDELERQANAAEPFASLVDPDYAEFQTPGNMPKRIKEYCKKTGQKVPETKGEVVRCIAESLAFKYRQTVEGMEDVTGNKYNVVNIVGGGIKDKMICQFTANATKRVVSTGPVEATSIGNVIVQAMAMGAIKDINEG
;
A
#
# COMPACT_ATOMS: atom_id res chain seq x y z
N LYS A 1 -8.66 10.06 21.13
CA LYS A 1 -8.21 10.80 19.95
C LYS A 1 -8.16 9.88 18.74
N THR A 2 -8.33 10.43 17.54
CA THR A 2 -8.20 9.73 16.27
C THR A 2 -6.89 10.18 15.61
N GLU A 3 -6.08 9.24 15.14
CA GLU A 3 -4.82 9.62 14.51
C GLU A 3 -5.08 9.99 13.02
N TYR A 4 -4.35 10.99 12.53
CA TYR A 4 -4.57 11.66 11.24
C TYR A 4 -4.54 10.70 10.04
N THR A 5 -3.58 9.76 9.99
CA THR A 5 -3.47 8.84 8.85
C THR A 5 -4.68 7.91 8.75
N ASN A 6 -5.27 7.53 9.88
CA ASN A 6 -6.54 6.80 9.92
C ASN A 6 -7.75 7.72 9.70
N ALA A 7 -7.79 8.91 10.31
CA ALA A 7 -8.90 9.85 10.10
C ALA A 7 -9.11 10.13 8.61
N SER A 8 -8.03 10.32 7.87
CA SER A 8 -8.06 10.68 6.45
C SER A 8 -8.62 9.58 5.53
N THR A 9 -8.59 8.30 5.95
CA THR A 9 -9.14 7.18 5.16
C THR A 9 -10.64 7.00 5.32
N THR A 10 -11.26 7.70 6.27
CA THR A 10 -12.68 7.51 6.62
C THR A 10 -13.66 8.12 5.63
N GLN A 11 -13.20 8.93 4.68
CA GLN A 11 -14.00 9.82 3.82
C GLN A 11 -14.83 10.87 4.60
N MET A 12 -14.65 10.96 5.90
CA MET A 12 -15.32 11.92 6.78
C MET A 12 -14.42 13.11 7.16
N TYR A 13 -13.13 13.03 6.79
CA TYR A 13 -12.12 14.04 7.14
C TYR A 13 -11.77 14.91 5.93
N ASN A 14 -11.69 16.21 6.13
CA ASN A 14 -11.26 17.16 5.11
C ASN A 14 -9.75 17.39 5.23
N SER A 15 -8.97 16.78 4.33
CA SER A 15 -7.51 16.87 4.34
C SER A 15 -6.96 18.24 3.94
N GLU A 16 -7.75 19.12 3.31
CA GLU A 16 -7.35 20.50 3.02
C GLU A 16 -7.44 21.39 4.25
N LYS A 17 -8.50 21.20 5.06
CA LYS A 17 -8.77 21.99 6.26
C LYS A 17 -8.24 21.37 7.54
N TYR A 18 -7.82 20.12 7.51
CA TYR A 18 -7.40 19.30 8.65
C TYR A 18 -8.50 19.24 9.74
N GLU A 19 -9.75 19.03 9.33
CA GLU A 19 -10.91 18.93 10.22
C GLU A 19 -11.92 17.88 9.75
N TRP A 20 -12.78 17.42 10.64
CA TRP A 20 -13.91 16.58 10.26
C TRP A 20 -14.89 17.36 9.39
N SER A 21 -15.46 16.72 8.35
CA SER A 21 -16.42 17.33 7.42
C SER A 21 -17.83 17.43 8.05
N TYR A 22 -17.96 18.15 9.17
CA TYR A 22 -19.19 18.22 9.96
C TYR A 22 -20.44 18.58 9.15
N ASP A 23 -20.34 19.51 8.22
CA ASP A 23 -21.49 19.91 7.39
C ASP A 23 -21.95 18.79 6.47
N LEU A 24 -21.01 18.02 5.89
CA LEU A 24 -21.31 16.84 5.07
C LEU A 24 -21.96 15.75 5.92
N LEU A 25 -21.39 15.47 7.08
CA LEU A 25 -21.88 14.43 8.00
C LEU A 25 -23.29 14.72 8.48
N LYS A 26 -23.57 15.97 8.87
CA LYS A 26 -24.92 16.41 9.24
C LYS A 26 -25.93 16.24 8.12
N LYS A 27 -25.56 16.58 6.87
CA LYS A 27 -26.44 16.38 5.70
C LYS A 27 -26.73 14.90 5.43
N LEU A 28 -25.78 14.01 5.73
CA LEU A 28 -25.94 12.57 5.58
C LEU A 28 -26.59 11.89 6.80
N GLY A 29 -26.90 12.64 7.85
CA GLY A 29 -27.47 12.10 9.10
C GLY A 29 -26.50 11.23 9.90
N ILE A 30 -25.19 11.40 9.70
CA ILE A 30 -24.16 10.68 10.42
C ILE A 30 -23.91 11.39 11.77
N PRO A 31 -23.97 10.66 12.92
CA PRO A 31 -23.67 11.23 14.22
C PRO A 31 -22.26 11.80 14.30
N THR A 32 -22.10 13.00 14.81
CA THR A 32 -20.80 13.68 14.90
C THR A 32 -20.23 13.70 16.32
N ASP A 33 -20.99 13.32 17.31
CA ASP A 33 -20.59 13.17 18.73
C ASP A 33 -19.63 11.99 18.97
N ILE A 34 -19.58 11.03 18.04
CA ILE A 34 -18.62 9.93 18.05
C ILE A 34 -17.21 10.32 17.56
N LEU A 35 -17.07 11.48 16.92
CA LEU A 35 -15.80 11.95 16.37
C LEU A 35 -14.95 12.57 17.46
N THR A 36 -13.69 12.15 17.54
CA THR A 36 -12.74 12.70 18.53
C THR A 36 -11.78 13.68 17.87
N ASP A 37 -11.06 14.45 18.71
CA ASP A 37 -9.98 15.30 18.22
C ASP A 37 -8.95 14.49 17.46
N VAL A 38 -8.45 15.05 16.36
CA VAL A 38 -7.39 14.44 15.56
C VAL A 38 -6.04 14.77 16.15
N ILE A 39 -5.15 13.77 16.18
CA ILE A 39 -3.74 13.89 16.58
C ILE A 39 -2.86 13.50 15.39
N PHE A 40 -1.71 14.15 15.24
CA PHE A 40 -0.80 13.89 14.13
C PHE A 40 0.37 12.97 14.52
N PRO A 41 0.96 12.23 13.56
CA PRO A 41 2.18 11.48 13.80
C PRO A 41 3.29 12.36 14.39
N GLY A 42 3.99 11.84 15.38
CA GLY A 42 5.02 12.56 16.13
C GLY A 42 4.53 13.36 17.33
N GLU A 43 3.22 13.49 17.53
CA GLU A 43 2.70 14.15 18.73
C GLU A 43 2.65 13.21 19.94
N ILE A 44 2.89 13.74 21.13
CA ILE A 44 2.81 12.97 22.37
C ILE A 44 1.35 12.94 22.85
N VAL A 45 0.78 11.74 22.92
CA VAL A 45 -0.59 11.52 23.42
C VAL A 45 -0.67 11.76 24.94
N GLY A 46 0.39 11.37 25.65
CA GLY A 46 0.51 11.40 27.10
C GLY A 46 1.65 10.51 27.60
N LYS A 47 1.53 10.03 28.81
CA LYS A 47 2.43 9.05 29.38
C LYS A 47 1.68 7.76 29.69
N VAL A 48 2.40 6.65 29.79
CA VAL A 48 1.86 5.39 30.31
C VAL A 48 1.25 5.66 31.69
N LYS A 49 0.04 5.12 31.92
CA LYS A 49 -0.65 5.32 33.21
C LYS A 49 0.18 4.78 34.37
N PRO A 50 0.13 5.43 35.56
CA PRO A 50 0.89 5.00 36.73
C PRO A 50 0.69 3.52 37.09
N GLU A 51 -0.55 3.07 37.08
CA GLU A 51 -0.93 1.70 37.45
C GLU A 51 -0.31 0.67 36.49
N LEU A 52 -0.28 0.99 35.19
CA LEU A 52 0.30 0.14 34.19
C LEU A 52 1.85 0.15 34.23
N ALA A 53 2.43 1.31 34.51
CA ALA A 53 3.89 1.44 34.67
C ALA A 53 4.38 0.61 35.88
N GLU A 54 3.65 0.64 36.98
CA GLU A 54 3.91 -0.15 38.17
C GLU A 54 3.79 -1.67 37.88
N GLU A 55 2.70 -2.09 37.23
CA GLU A 55 2.48 -3.49 36.82
C GLU A 55 3.60 -4.04 35.92
N LEU A 56 4.09 -3.22 34.99
CA LEU A 56 5.13 -3.58 34.02
C LEU A 56 6.57 -3.39 34.60
N GLY A 57 6.72 -2.76 35.77
CA GLY A 57 8.02 -2.45 36.33
C GLY A 57 8.86 -1.46 35.53
N ILE A 58 8.19 -0.51 34.83
CA ILE A 58 8.83 0.50 33.98
C ILE A 58 8.52 1.93 34.50
N GLU A 59 9.26 2.91 34.03
CA GLU A 59 8.90 4.31 34.24
C GLU A 59 7.68 4.71 33.38
N GLN A 60 7.02 5.81 33.73
CA GLN A 60 5.97 6.42 32.91
C GLN A 60 6.55 7.03 31.63
N VAL A 61 6.82 6.18 30.64
CA VAL A 61 7.36 6.62 29.35
C VAL A 61 6.30 7.35 28.51
N PRO A 62 6.70 8.29 27.62
CA PRO A 62 5.82 8.93 26.68
C PRO A 62 5.14 7.96 25.74
N VAL A 63 3.88 8.21 25.40
CA VAL A 63 3.13 7.51 24.34
C VAL A 63 3.06 8.42 23.14
N VAL A 64 3.68 8.02 22.05
CA VAL A 64 3.77 8.81 20.82
C VAL A 64 2.69 8.35 19.84
N ALA A 65 1.95 9.29 19.23
CA ALA A 65 1.15 8.99 18.05
C ALA A 65 2.09 8.74 16.87
N VAL A 66 2.00 7.57 16.26
CA VAL A 66 2.71 7.24 15.03
C VAL A 66 1.72 7.29 13.86
N ALA A 67 2.17 7.16 12.61
CA ALA A 67 1.26 6.91 11.50
C ALA A 67 0.60 5.54 11.72
N SER A 68 -0.60 5.54 12.31
CA SER A 68 -1.27 4.31 12.75
C SER A 68 -1.97 3.56 11.63
N HIS A 69 -2.19 4.22 10.47
CA HIS A 69 -2.38 3.49 9.23
C HIS A 69 -1.02 2.88 8.82
N ASP A 70 -0.94 1.56 8.75
CA ASP A 70 0.31 0.81 8.55
C ASP A 70 1.13 1.27 7.33
N THR A 71 0.44 1.58 6.22
CA THR A 71 1.09 2.12 5.02
C THR A 71 1.68 3.51 5.27
N GLY A 72 1.09 4.33 6.13
CA GLY A 72 1.67 5.63 6.52
C GLY A 72 3.03 5.48 7.17
N SER A 73 3.16 4.52 8.09
CA SER A 73 4.44 4.14 8.68
C SER A 73 5.37 3.50 7.64
N ALA A 74 4.86 2.61 6.78
CA ALA A 74 5.70 1.97 5.76
C ALA A 74 6.34 2.99 4.80
N VAL A 75 5.59 4.01 4.38
CA VAL A 75 6.11 5.09 3.51
C VAL A 75 7.18 5.90 4.23
N ALA A 76 7.03 6.14 5.53
CA ALA A 76 8.04 6.82 6.34
C ALA A 76 9.40 6.10 6.40
N SER A 77 9.45 4.81 6.10
CA SER A 77 10.68 4.02 6.06
C SER A 77 11.26 3.83 4.66
N VAL A 78 10.67 4.44 3.63
CA VAL A 78 11.20 4.33 2.25
C VAL A 78 12.54 5.05 2.17
N PRO A 79 13.64 4.36 1.83
CA PRO A 79 14.96 4.98 1.77
C PRO A 79 15.09 5.82 0.49
N VAL A 80 14.85 7.12 0.60
CA VAL A 80 14.91 8.04 -0.54
C VAL A 80 15.88 9.18 -0.26
N VAL A 81 16.64 9.54 -1.29
CA VAL A 81 17.53 10.71 -1.25
C VAL A 81 16.76 11.97 -1.68
N ASP A 82 15.80 11.84 -2.59
CA ASP A 82 14.93 12.92 -3.05
C ASP A 82 13.47 12.47 -2.98
N GLN A 83 12.71 13.06 -2.06
CA GLN A 83 11.28 12.72 -1.83
C GLN A 83 10.36 13.11 -3.00
N LYS A 84 10.84 13.85 -4.00
CA LYS A 84 10.02 14.31 -5.13
C LYS A 84 10.14 13.46 -6.38
N ASP A 85 11.11 12.56 -6.47
CA ASP A 85 11.42 11.81 -7.71
C ASP A 85 11.10 10.29 -7.59
N PHE A 86 10.26 9.89 -6.66
CA PHE A 86 9.96 8.47 -6.51
C PHE A 86 8.47 8.17 -6.35
N ILE A 87 8.11 6.98 -6.76
CA ILE A 87 6.85 6.33 -6.43
C ILE A 87 7.15 5.23 -5.42
N TYR A 88 6.32 5.11 -4.38
CA TYR A 88 6.39 3.98 -3.47
C TYR A 88 5.36 2.91 -3.84
N ILE A 89 5.66 1.65 -3.54
CA ILE A 89 4.71 0.54 -3.48
C ILE A 89 4.86 -0.14 -2.12
N SER A 90 3.88 0.04 -1.24
CA SER A 90 3.75 -0.81 -0.06
C SER A 90 3.11 -2.12 -0.50
N SER A 91 3.96 -3.14 -0.69
CA SER A 91 3.58 -4.40 -1.31
C SER A 91 3.33 -5.51 -0.28
N GLY A 92 2.10 -5.92 -0.20
CA GLY A 92 1.60 -7.01 0.62
C GLY A 92 0.43 -7.71 -0.06
N THR A 93 -0.59 -8.08 0.69
CA THR A 93 -1.86 -8.58 0.15
C THR A 93 -2.46 -7.58 -0.84
N TRP A 94 -2.47 -6.30 -0.47
CA TRP A 94 -2.68 -5.16 -1.35
C TRP A 94 -1.34 -4.57 -1.78
N SER A 95 -1.35 -3.83 -2.89
CA SER A 95 -0.27 -2.94 -3.29
C SER A 95 -0.80 -1.51 -3.25
N LEU A 96 -0.39 -0.75 -2.23
CA LEU A 96 -0.70 0.66 -2.14
C LEU A 96 0.42 1.42 -2.85
N MET A 97 0.11 1.94 -4.03
CA MET A 97 1.08 2.58 -4.90
C MET A 97 0.81 4.08 -5.00
N GLY A 98 1.79 4.91 -4.67
CA GLY A 98 1.59 6.35 -4.60
C GLY A 98 2.84 7.19 -4.53
N VAL A 99 2.59 8.49 -4.35
CA VAL A 99 3.58 9.53 -4.14
C VAL A 99 3.19 10.35 -2.91
N GLU A 100 4.12 11.11 -2.35
CA GLU A 100 3.80 12.09 -1.33
C GLU A 100 3.66 13.48 -1.94
N LEU A 101 2.60 14.18 -1.60
CA LEU A 101 2.30 15.55 -2.03
C LEU A 101 2.18 16.47 -0.80
N ASP A 102 2.45 17.75 -1.01
CA ASP A 102 2.26 18.78 0.03
C ASP A 102 0.78 19.13 0.24
N LYS A 103 -0.08 18.83 -0.75
CA LYS A 103 -1.52 19.14 -0.73
C LYS A 103 -2.32 18.04 -1.43
N PRO A 104 -3.59 17.82 -1.03
CA PRO A 104 -4.45 16.86 -1.70
C PRO A 104 -4.71 17.26 -3.16
N ASN A 105 -4.78 16.27 -4.04
CA ASN A 105 -5.18 16.45 -5.42
C ASN A 105 -6.58 15.87 -5.63
N THR A 106 -7.55 16.76 -5.79
CA THR A 106 -8.98 16.44 -5.97
C THR A 106 -9.48 16.73 -7.38
N SER A 107 -8.57 16.75 -8.37
CA SER A 107 -8.89 17.00 -9.78
C SER A 107 -9.73 15.87 -10.39
N ASP A 108 -10.42 16.19 -11.50
CA ASP A 108 -11.14 15.19 -12.30
C ASP A 108 -10.19 14.07 -12.80
N GLY A 109 -8.94 14.40 -13.09
CA GLY A 109 -7.91 13.42 -13.43
C GLY A 109 -7.67 12.43 -12.28
N ALA A 110 -7.51 12.93 -11.05
CA ALA A 110 -7.35 12.07 -9.87
C ALA A 110 -8.57 11.14 -9.68
N PHE A 111 -9.77 11.67 -9.84
CA PHE A 111 -11.01 10.90 -9.75
C PHE A 111 -11.09 9.83 -10.85
N ASN A 112 -10.83 10.18 -12.11
CA ASN A 112 -10.92 9.26 -13.25
C ASN A 112 -9.88 8.12 -13.17
N HIS A 113 -8.70 8.37 -12.59
CA HIS A 113 -7.69 7.36 -12.34
C HIS A 113 -7.92 6.58 -11.03
N ASN A 114 -8.96 6.95 -10.28
CA ASN A 114 -9.28 6.36 -8.96
C ASN A 114 -8.11 6.47 -7.96
N PHE A 115 -7.51 7.66 -7.87
CA PHE A 115 -6.55 7.98 -6.83
C PHE A 115 -7.24 8.51 -5.58
N THR A 116 -6.69 8.21 -4.42
CA THR A 116 -7.13 8.71 -3.12
C THR A 116 -6.07 9.60 -2.48
N ASN A 117 -6.50 10.45 -1.56
CA ASN A 117 -5.65 11.33 -0.76
C ASN A 117 -5.71 10.87 0.70
N GLU A 118 -4.64 10.35 1.21
CA GLU A 118 -4.54 9.85 2.58
C GLU A 118 -3.45 10.61 3.34
N GLY A 119 -3.62 10.78 4.66
CA GLY A 119 -2.63 11.45 5.48
C GLY A 119 -1.30 10.70 5.55
N GLY A 120 -0.19 11.42 5.48
CA GLY A 120 1.17 10.94 5.67
C GLY A 120 1.81 11.49 6.95
N VAL A 121 3.06 11.10 7.21
CA VAL A 121 3.89 11.69 8.25
C VAL A 121 4.23 13.15 7.86
N ASN A 122 4.46 14.03 8.84
CA ASN A 122 4.74 15.46 8.61
C ASN A 122 3.60 16.24 7.89
N LYS A 123 2.35 15.77 8.03
CA LYS A 123 1.17 16.36 7.38
C LYS A 123 1.24 16.33 5.85
N THR A 124 2.01 15.45 5.27
CA THR A 124 1.97 15.18 3.84
C THR A 124 0.69 14.48 3.44
N ILE A 125 0.43 14.43 2.14
CA ILE A 125 -0.65 13.64 1.54
C ILE A 125 -0.03 12.49 0.77
N ARG A 126 -0.36 11.29 1.15
CA ARG A 126 -0.11 10.10 0.35
C ARG A 126 -1.18 10.04 -0.74
N PHE A 127 -0.80 10.46 -1.94
CA PHE A 127 -1.65 10.40 -3.13
C PHE A 127 -1.42 9.05 -3.79
N LEU A 128 -2.38 8.15 -3.70
CA LEU A 128 -2.16 6.74 -4.02
C LEU A 128 -3.37 6.06 -4.67
N LYS A 129 -3.10 4.88 -5.19
CA LYS A 129 -4.10 3.91 -5.65
C LYS A 129 -3.94 2.61 -4.89
N ASN A 130 -5.06 2.07 -4.42
CA ASN A 130 -5.15 0.71 -3.91
C ASN A 130 -5.28 -0.25 -5.10
N ILE A 131 -4.35 -1.19 -5.21
CA ILE A 131 -4.32 -2.22 -6.24
C ILE A 131 -4.40 -3.57 -5.55
N MET A 132 -5.20 -4.48 -6.07
CA MET A 132 -5.20 -5.86 -5.59
C MET A 132 -3.81 -6.48 -5.88
N GLY A 133 -3.01 -6.65 -4.81
CA GLY A 133 -1.60 -7.03 -4.93
C GLY A 133 -1.37 -8.55 -4.94
N LEU A 134 -0.54 -9.02 -4.02
CA LEU A 134 -0.19 -10.44 -3.91
C LEU A 134 -1.35 -11.34 -3.48
N TRP A 135 -2.49 -10.78 -3.13
CA TRP A 135 -3.72 -11.50 -2.81
C TRP A 135 -4.06 -12.58 -3.85
N LEU A 136 -3.93 -12.27 -5.15
CA LEU A 136 -4.25 -13.22 -6.22
C LEU A 136 -3.36 -14.46 -6.14
N ILE A 137 -2.07 -14.29 -5.88
CA ILE A 137 -1.12 -15.41 -5.72
C ILE A 137 -1.38 -16.13 -4.41
N GLN A 138 -1.58 -15.38 -3.31
CA GLN A 138 -1.83 -15.95 -1.99
C GLN A 138 -3.12 -16.78 -1.96
N GLU A 139 -4.20 -16.28 -2.55
CA GLU A 139 -5.47 -17.00 -2.58
C GLU A 139 -5.44 -18.19 -3.56
N SER A 140 -4.69 -18.08 -4.66
CA SER A 140 -4.42 -19.22 -5.54
C SER A 140 -3.66 -20.31 -4.78
N ARG A 141 -2.63 -19.93 -4.03
CA ARG A 141 -1.85 -20.86 -3.20
C ARG A 141 -2.69 -21.52 -2.12
N ARG A 142 -3.58 -20.76 -1.44
CA ARG A 142 -4.53 -21.32 -0.47
C ARG A 142 -5.49 -22.33 -1.11
N GLN A 143 -5.91 -22.08 -2.35
CA GLN A 143 -6.75 -23.03 -3.08
C GLN A 143 -6.02 -24.34 -3.37
N TRP A 144 -4.78 -24.27 -3.83
CA TRP A 144 -3.95 -25.47 -4.08
C TRP A 144 -3.62 -26.23 -2.80
N ASP A 145 -3.44 -25.53 -1.67
CA ASP A 145 -3.29 -26.17 -0.35
C ASP A 145 -4.54 -26.96 0.04
N ARG A 146 -5.75 -26.41 -0.15
CA ARG A 146 -7.03 -27.11 0.06
C ARG A 146 -7.19 -28.36 -0.83
N GLU A 147 -6.55 -28.35 -1.98
CA GLU A 147 -6.52 -29.47 -2.92
C GLU A 147 -5.41 -30.48 -2.61
N GLY A 148 -4.61 -30.25 -1.56
CA GLY A 148 -3.50 -31.13 -1.15
C GLY A 148 -2.22 -30.91 -1.96
N GLU A 149 -2.12 -29.82 -2.70
CA GLU A 149 -1.00 -29.51 -3.61
C GLU A 149 -0.27 -28.23 -3.23
N LEU A 150 0.09 -28.07 -1.94
CA LEU A 150 0.78 -26.91 -1.41
C LEU A 150 2.21 -26.83 -2.01
N LEU A 151 2.49 -25.70 -2.66
CA LEU A 151 3.83 -25.33 -3.13
C LEU A 151 4.39 -24.15 -2.34
N SER A 152 5.72 -24.08 -2.22
CA SER A 152 6.39 -22.88 -1.72
C SER A 152 6.25 -21.72 -2.71
N PHE A 153 6.45 -20.49 -2.24
CA PHE A 153 6.49 -19.34 -3.15
C PHE A 153 7.64 -19.43 -4.14
N ASP A 154 8.82 -19.90 -3.71
CA ASP A 154 9.99 -20.10 -4.58
C ASP A 154 9.70 -21.11 -5.71
N GLU A 155 8.99 -22.19 -5.40
CA GLU A 155 8.63 -23.18 -6.42
C GLU A 155 7.58 -22.63 -7.40
N LEU A 156 6.62 -21.85 -6.92
CA LEU A 156 5.65 -21.16 -7.78
C LEU A 156 6.34 -20.13 -8.68
N GLU A 157 7.28 -19.35 -8.16
CA GLU A 157 8.09 -18.40 -8.93
C GLU A 157 8.92 -19.14 -9.99
N ARG A 158 9.56 -20.25 -9.64
CA ARG A 158 10.33 -21.09 -10.59
C ARG A 158 9.46 -21.59 -11.74
N GLN A 159 8.25 -22.11 -11.44
CA GLN A 159 7.31 -22.57 -12.46
C GLN A 159 6.79 -21.41 -13.33
N ALA A 160 6.52 -20.26 -12.73
CA ALA A 160 6.07 -19.08 -13.45
C ALA A 160 7.16 -18.56 -14.41
N ASN A 161 8.42 -18.56 -13.99
CA ASN A 161 9.54 -18.15 -14.84
C ASN A 161 9.74 -19.10 -16.05
N ALA A 162 9.35 -20.37 -15.93
CA ALA A 162 9.41 -21.32 -17.03
C ALA A 162 8.17 -21.27 -17.96
N ALA A 163 7.10 -20.61 -17.57
CA ALA A 163 5.88 -20.48 -18.36
C ALA A 163 6.06 -19.49 -19.53
N GLU A 164 5.20 -19.61 -20.56
CA GLU A 164 5.21 -18.72 -21.73
C GLU A 164 4.93 -17.27 -21.34
N PRO A 165 5.78 -16.30 -21.73
CA PRO A 165 5.57 -14.90 -21.46
C PRO A 165 4.33 -14.35 -22.18
N PHE A 166 3.57 -13.46 -21.50
CA PHE A 166 2.45 -12.71 -22.06
C PHE A 166 1.35 -13.56 -22.71
N ALA A 167 1.22 -14.83 -22.28
CA ALA A 167 0.21 -15.72 -22.82
C ALA A 167 -1.21 -15.29 -22.47
N SER A 168 -1.41 -14.69 -21.30
CA SER A 168 -2.68 -14.13 -20.84
C SER A 168 -2.47 -13.06 -19.77
N LEU A 169 -3.38 -12.11 -19.70
CA LEU A 169 -3.37 -11.01 -18.74
C LEU A 169 -4.77 -10.82 -18.13
N VAL A 170 -4.82 -10.45 -16.86
CA VAL A 170 -6.06 -10.11 -16.16
C VAL A 170 -6.00 -8.68 -15.62
N ASP A 171 -7.13 -8.05 -15.34
CA ASP A 171 -7.14 -6.85 -14.51
C ASP A 171 -7.12 -7.29 -13.03
N PRO A 172 -6.04 -7.01 -12.26
CA PRO A 172 -6.00 -7.41 -10.86
C PRO A 172 -7.15 -6.85 -10.02
N ASP A 173 -7.69 -5.69 -10.40
CA ASP A 173 -8.78 -5.03 -9.68
C ASP A 173 -10.19 -5.50 -10.13
N TYR A 174 -10.28 -6.54 -10.97
CA TYR A 174 -11.56 -7.09 -11.38
C TYR A 174 -12.36 -7.57 -10.17
N ALA A 175 -13.62 -7.13 -10.06
CA ALA A 175 -14.44 -7.28 -8.86
C ALA A 175 -14.53 -8.72 -8.33
N GLU A 176 -14.59 -9.72 -9.23
CA GLU A 176 -14.66 -11.12 -8.84
C GLU A 176 -13.39 -11.64 -8.14
N PHE A 177 -12.24 -10.96 -8.31
CA PHE A 177 -10.98 -11.32 -7.67
C PHE A 177 -10.88 -10.84 -6.22
N GLN A 178 -11.75 -9.92 -5.78
CA GLN A 178 -11.74 -9.40 -4.42
C GLN A 178 -12.25 -10.41 -3.38
N THR A 179 -13.04 -11.36 -3.80
CA THR A 179 -13.68 -12.32 -2.90
C THR A 179 -12.79 -13.54 -2.68
N PRO A 180 -12.63 -14.04 -1.43
CA PRO A 180 -11.95 -15.31 -1.17
C PRO A 180 -12.56 -16.49 -1.94
N GLY A 181 -11.76 -17.54 -2.23
CA GLY A 181 -12.24 -18.77 -2.85
C GLY A 181 -11.32 -19.29 -3.96
N ASN A 182 -11.89 -19.94 -4.96
CA ASN A 182 -11.09 -20.58 -6.02
C ASN A 182 -10.56 -19.53 -7.02
N MET A 183 -9.48 -18.86 -6.65
CA MET A 183 -8.84 -17.83 -7.47
C MET A 183 -8.31 -18.37 -8.81
N PRO A 184 -7.61 -19.52 -8.88
CA PRO A 184 -7.18 -20.09 -10.14
C PRO A 184 -8.32 -20.30 -11.14
N LYS A 185 -9.46 -20.78 -10.66
CA LYS A 185 -10.67 -20.97 -11.50
C LYS A 185 -11.17 -19.64 -12.06
N ARG A 186 -11.25 -18.59 -11.22
CA ARG A 186 -11.71 -17.26 -11.65
C ARG A 186 -10.79 -16.63 -12.69
N ILE A 187 -9.46 -16.78 -12.52
CA ILE A 187 -8.46 -16.34 -13.51
C ILE A 187 -8.68 -17.05 -14.85
N LYS A 188 -8.86 -18.36 -14.83
CA LYS A 188 -9.17 -19.16 -16.03
C LYS A 188 -10.46 -18.72 -16.72
N GLU A 189 -11.50 -18.47 -15.94
CA GLU A 189 -12.80 -17.99 -16.43
C GLU A 189 -12.69 -16.58 -17.03
N TYR A 190 -11.92 -15.68 -16.41
CA TYR A 190 -11.63 -14.36 -16.94
C TYR A 190 -10.93 -14.45 -18.29
N CYS A 191 -9.85 -15.22 -18.40
CA CYS A 191 -9.14 -15.42 -19.66
C CYS A 191 -10.04 -16.02 -20.75
N LYS A 192 -10.84 -17.00 -20.41
CA LYS A 192 -11.84 -17.59 -21.33
C LYS A 192 -12.86 -16.55 -21.81
N LYS A 193 -13.42 -15.75 -20.88
CA LYS A 193 -14.40 -14.69 -21.16
C LYS A 193 -13.83 -13.59 -22.06
N THR A 194 -12.55 -13.29 -21.92
CA THR A 194 -11.85 -12.27 -22.73
C THR A 194 -11.19 -12.81 -24.00
N GLY A 195 -11.41 -14.09 -24.33
CA GLY A 195 -10.87 -14.72 -25.55
C GLY A 195 -9.35 -14.92 -25.55
N GLN A 196 -8.74 -14.97 -24.37
CA GLN A 196 -7.31 -15.19 -24.20
C GLN A 196 -6.98 -16.66 -24.01
N LYS A 197 -5.70 -17.02 -24.16
CA LYS A 197 -5.19 -18.36 -23.78
C LYS A 197 -5.52 -18.58 -22.30
N VAL A 198 -6.13 -19.73 -21.98
CA VAL A 198 -6.45 -20.08 -20.60
C VAL A 198 -5.23 -20.69 -19.93
N PRO A 199 -4.73 -20.15 -18.81
CA PRO A 199 -3.61 -20.75 -18.11
C PRO A 199 -4.00 -22.11 -17.51
N GLU A 200 -3.24 -23.16 -17.79
CA GLU A 200 -3.56 -24.52 -17.36
C GLU A 200 -2.79 -24.94 -16.12
N THR A 201 -1.50 -24.62 -16.07
CA THR A 201 -0.60 -24.97 -14.96
C THR A 201 -0.57 -23.90 -13.88
N LYS A 202 -0.09 -24.26 -12.69
CA LYS A 202 0.12 -23.31 -11.58
C LYS A 202 1.11 -22.20 -11.96
N GLY A 203 2.18 -22.58 -12.67
CA GLY A 203 3.17 -21.62 -13.15
C GLY A 203 2.58 -20.61 -14.14
N GLU A 204 1.72 -21.04 -15.07
CA GLU A 204 1.04 -20.13 -16.01
C GLU A 204 0.06 -19.19 -15.28
N VAL A 205 -0.66 -19.67 -14.26
CA VAL A 205 -1.54 -18.83 -13.44
C VAL A 205 -0.72 -17.76 -12.70
N VAL A 206 0.37 -18.14 -12.03
CA VAL A 206 1.21 -17.20 -11.28
C VAL A 206 1.88 -16.20 -12.22
N ARG A 207 2.35 -16.65 -13.40
CA ARG A 207 2.93 -15.74 -14.40
C ARG A 207 1.92 -14.74 -14.92
N CYS A 208 0.71 -15.19 -15.27
CA CYS A 208 -0.39 -14.32 -15.66
C CYS A 208 -0.65 -13.23 -14.61
N ILE A 209 -0.69 -13.59 -13.32
CA ILE A 209 -0.88 -12.64 -12.22
C ILE A 209 0.29 -11.64 -12.15
N ALA A 210 1.53 -12.14 -12.16
CA ALA A 210 2.71 -11.30 -11.99
C ALA A 210 2.89 -10.29 -13.12
N GLU A 211 2.69 -10.70 -14.37
CA GLU A 211 2.74 -9.82 -15.54
C GLU A 211 1.59 -8.80 -15.50
N SER A 212 0.40 -9.22 -15.09
CA SER A 212 -0.76 -8.34 -14.93
C SER A 212 -0.53 -7.27 -13.88
N LEU A 213 0.05 -7.62 -12.72
CA LEU A 213 0.44 -6.67 -11.68
C LEU A 213 1.47 -5.66 -12.20
N ALA A 214 2.50 -6.12 -12.90
CA ALA A 214 3.52 -5.24 -13.46
C ALA A 214 2.93 -4.23 -14.47
N PHE A 215 2.00 -4.65 -15.32
CA PHE A 215 1.29 -3.74 -16.22
C PHE A 215 0.34 -2.79 -15.48
N LYS A 216 -0.31 -3.25 -14.41
CA LYS A 216 -1.14 -2.38 -13.56
C LYS A 216 -0.29 -1.30 -12.89
N TYR A 217 0.89 -1.65 -12.40
CA TYR A 217 1.84 -0.67 -11.83
C TYR A 217 2.30 0.33 -12.89
N ARG A 218 2.62 -0.12 -14.11
CA ARG A 218 2.93 0.79 -15.22
C ARG A 218 1.77 1.76 -15.50
N GLN A 219 0.55 1.27 -15.63
CA GLN A 219 -0.63 2.11 -15.85
C GLN A 219 -0.80 3.14 -14.71
N THR A 220 -0.50 2.73 -13.48
CA THR A 220 -0.59 3.61 -12.31
C THR A 220 0.50 4.68 -12.33
N VAL A 221 1.75 4.36 -12.72
CA VAL A 221 2.83 5.34 -12.93
C VAL A 221 2.41 6.38 -13.97
N GLU A 222 1.95 5.91 -15.14
CA GLU A 222 1.53 6.79 -16.23
C GLU A 222 0.37 7.71 -15.80
N GLY A 223 -0.61 7.19 -15.06
CA GLY A 223 -1.70 7.98 -14.50
C GLY A 223 -1.27 9.00 -13.45
N MET A 224 -0.31 8.65 -12.58
CA MET A 224 0.26 9.60 -11.61
C MET A 224 1.01 10.73 -12.32
N GLU A 225 1.83 10.40 -13.31
CA GLU A 225 2.55 11.39 -14.10
C GLU A 225 1.60 12.34 -14.85
N ASP A 226 0.51 11.81 -15.40
CA ASP A 226 -0.53 12.61 -16.09
C ASP A 226 -1.21 13.60 -15.13
N VAL A 227 -1.61 13.12 -13.94
CA VAL A 227 -2.39 13.91 -12.98
C VAL A 227 -1.53 14.91 -12.20
N THR A 228 -0.28 14.56 -11.89
CA THR A 228 0.63 15.43 -11.10
C THR A 228 1.46 16.35 -11.97
N GLY A 229 1.61 16.06 -13.27
CA GLY A 229 2.52 16.75 -14.17
C GLY A 229 4.02 16.49 -13.90
N ASN A 230 4.33 15.63 -12.93
CA ASN A 230 5.71 15.26 -12.57
C ASN A 230 6.16 14.02 -13.34
N LYS A 231 7.47 13.80 -13.34
CA LYS A 231 8.09 12.54 -13.80
C LYS A 231 8.77 11.86 -12.63
N TYR A 232 8.67 10.54 -12.59
CA TYR A 232 9.23 9.73 -11.50
C TYR A 232 10.17 8.69 -12.09
N ASN A 233 11.42 8.67 -11.64
CA ASN A 233 12.47 7.81 -12.20
C ASN A 233 12.68 6.53 -11.38
N VAL A 234 12.20 6.51 -10.14
CA VAL A 234 12.40 5.40 -9.22
C VAL A 234 11.06 4.89 -8.69
N VAL A 235 10.91 3.57 -8.63
CA VAL A 235 9.84 2.89 -7.92
C VAL A 235 10.44 2.18 -6.71
N ASN A 236 10.11 2.63 -5.51
CA ASN A 236 10.54 2.01 -4.27
C ASN A 236 9.48 1.01 -3.79
N ILE A 237 9.84 -0.26 -3.74
CA ILE A 237 8.96 -1.31 -3.22
C ILE A 237 9.39 -1.64 -1.80
N VAL A 238 8.44 -1.61 -0.85
CA VAL A 238 8.64 -1.97 0.55
C VAL A 238 7.63 -3.02 0.99
N GLY A 239 7.87 -3.65 2.13
CA GLY A 239 7.00 -4.69 2.67
C GLY A 239 7.32 -6.09 2.14
N GLY A 240 6.46 -7.05 2.45
CA GLY A 240 6.71 -8.47 2.16
C GLY A 240 6.90 -8.83 0.69
N GLY A 241 6.33 -8.01 -0.21
CA GLY A 241 6.38 -8.24 -1.66
C GLY A 241 7.78 -8.13 -2.28
N ILE A 242 8.75 -7.50 -1.61
CA ILE A 242 10.13 -7.45 -2.11
C ILE A 242 10.83 -8.81 -2.19
N LYS A 243 10.27 -9.82 -1.50
CA LYS A 243 10.78 -11.19 -1.57
C LYS A 243 10.49 -11.85 -2.92
N ASP A 244 9.48 -11.38 -3.64
CA ASP A 244 9.14 -11.83 -4.99
C ASP A 244 9.99 -11.07 -6.02
N LYS A 245 11.13 -11.67 -6.39
CA LYS A 245 12.09 -11.07 -7.32
C LYS A 245 11.54 -10.97 -8.74
N MET A 246 10.67 -11.89 -9.12
CA MET A 246 10.03 -11.88 -10.44
C MET A 246 9.12 -10.65 -10.59
N ILE A 247 8.25 -10.37 -9.61
CA ILE A 247 7.39 -9.19 -9.64
C ILE A 247 8.22 -7.90 -9.63
N CYS A 248 9.27 -7.82 -8.81
CA CYS A 248 10.17 -6.65 -8.79
C CYS A 248 10.81 -6.43 -10.18
N GLN A 249 11.32 -7.49 -10.81
CA GLN A 249 11.93 -7.40 -12.14
C GLN A 249 10.91 -7.07 -13.23
N PHE A 250 9.71 -7.67 -13.19
CA PHE A 250 8.65 -7.37 -14.14
C PHE A 250 8.15 -5.94 -13.99
N THR A 251 8.10 -5.42 -12.77
CA THR A 251 7.79 -4.01 -12.50
C THR A 251 8.81 -3.09 -13.15
N ALA A 252 10.11 -3.35 -12.97
CA ALA A 252 11.17 -2.56 -13.63
C ALA A 252 11.06 -2.61 -15.16
N ASN A 253 10.81 -3.80 -15.70
CA ASN A 253 10.67 -4.01 -17.14
C ASN A 253 9.45 -3.28 -17.72
N ALA A 254 8.29 -3.35 -17.04
CA ALA A 254 7.05 -2.76 -17.50
C ALA A 254 7.06 -1.23 -17.38
N THR A 255 7.51 -0.71 -16.24
CA THR A 255 7.50 0.73 -15.95
C THR A 255 8.63 1.48 -16.63
N LYS A 256 9.72 0.79 -17.04
CA LYS A 256 10.96 1.38 -17.52
C LYS A 256 11.61 2.32 -16.48
N ARG A 257 11.45 2.01 -15.21
CA ARG A 257 12.00 2.75 -14.07
C ARG A 257 12.98 1.87 -13.30
N VAL A 258 13.85 2.52 -12.55
CA VAL A 258 14.66 1.81 -11.54
C VAL A 258 13.72 1.32 -10.44
N VAL A 259 13.79 0.04 -10.11
CA VAL A 259 13.10 -0.52 -8.95
C VAL A 259 14.11 -0.68 -7.83
N SER A 260 13.88 0.02 -6.74
CA SER A 260 14.63 -0.12 -5.49
C SER A 260 13.77 -0.88 -4.48
N THR A 261 14.37 -1.81 -3.74
CA THR A 261 13.66 -2.54 -2.68
C THR A 261 14.13 -2.03 -1.32
N GLY A 262 13.17 -1.64 -0.51
CA GLY A 262 13.40 -1.18 0.85
C GLY A 262 13.24 -2.30 1.89
N PRO A 263 12.94 -1.96 3.15
CA PRO A 263 12.81 -2.96 4.20
C PRO A 263 11.55 -3.83 4.03
N VAL A 264 11.67 -5.10 4.45
CA VAL A 264 10.52 -6.03 4.56
C VAL A 264 9.56 -5.55 5.62
N GLU A 265 10.09 -5.18 6.80
CA GLU A 265 9.33 -4.72 7.97
C GLU A 265 9.19 -3.18 7.98
N ALA A 266 8.84 -2.62 6.81
CA ALA A 266 8.76 -1.18 6.57
C ALA A 266 7.86 -0.46 7.60
N THR A 267 6.70 -1.02 7.92
CA THR A 267 5.77 -0.46 8.90
C THR A 267 6.39 -0.33 10.28
N SER A 268 7.08 -1.37 10.74
CA SER A 268 7.73 -1.37 12.07
C SER A 268 8.87 -0.36 12.11
N ILE A 269 9.67 -0.28 11.05
CA ILE A 269 10.79 0.68 10.96
C ILE A 269 10.26 2.11 10.94
N GLY A 270 9.26 2.42 10.11
CA GLY A 270 8.68 3.76 10.06
C GLY A 270 8.01 4.17 11.37
N ASN A 271 7.38 3.23 12.07
CA ASN A 271 6.85 3.45 13.41
C ASN A 271 7.96 3.89 14.38
N VAL A 272 9.12 3.19 14.38
CA VAL A 272 10.27 3.54 15.22
C VAL A 272 10.86 4.89 14.82
N ILE A 273 10.99 5.19 13.52
CA ILE A 273 11.48 6.47 13.01
C ILE A 273 10.62 7.62 13.55
N VAL A 274 9.29 7.52 13.47
CA VAL A 274 8.39 8.57 13.97
C VAL A 274 8.52 8.76 15.48
N GLN A 275 8.68 7.68 16.25
CA GLN A 275 8.94 7.78 17.68
C GLN A 275 10.30 8.44 17.97
N ALA A 276 11.35 8.06 17.26
CA ALA A 276 12.67 8.64 17.41
C ALA A 276 12.68 10.15 17.11
N MET A 277 11.96 10.58 16.07
CA MET A 277 11.74 12.00 15.76
C MET A 277 11.02 12.73 16.90
N ALA A 278 9.91 12.16 17.40
CA ALA A 278 9.13 12.74 18.49
C ALA A 278 9.92 12.89 19.78
N MET A 279 10.86 12.00 20.04
CA MET A 279 11.74 12.01 21.21
C MET A 279 13.03 12.84 21.01
N GLY A 280 13.22 13.43 19.82
CA GLY A 280 14.40 14.20 19.49
C GLY A 280 15.70 13.37 19.35
N ALA A 281 15.57 12.06 19.19
CA ALA A 281 16.71 11.16 18.95
C ALA A 281 17.26 11.29 17.53
N ILE A 282 16.41 11.64 16.57
CA ILE A 282 16.76 12.02 15.19
C ILE A 282 16.03 13.31 14.81
N LYS A 283 16.60 14.06 13.88
CA LYS A 283 16.10 15.37 13.48
C LYS A 283 14.86 15.27 12.59
N ASP A 284 14.91 14.43 11.61
CA ASP A 284 13.88 14.25 10.59
C ASP A 284 13.90 12.83 10.01
N ILE A 285 12.95 12.57 9.10
CA ILE A 285 12.79 11.26 8.49
C ILE A 285 13.98 10.81 7.64
N ASN A 286 14.78 11.77 7.11
CA ASN A 286 15.93 11.43 6.27
C ASN A 286 17.14 10.99 7.09
N GLU A 287 17.19 11.37 8.37
CA GLU A 287 18.21 10.90 9.31
C GLU A 287 17.90 9.49 9.83
N GLY A 288 16.62 9.10 9.84
CA GLY A 288 16.17 7.76 10.29
C GLY A 288 16.33 6.70 9.24
#